data_642d150505edca6093f276eab33f27cf
#
_entry.id   642d150505edca6093f276eab33f27cf
#
_cell.length_a   1.000
_cell.length_b   1.000
_cell.length_c   1.000
_cell.angle_alpha   90.00
_cell.angle_beta   90.00
_cell.angle_gamma   90.00
#
_symmetry.space_group_name_H-M   'P 1'
#
loop_
_entity.id
_entity.type
_entity.pdbx_description
1 polymer ?
#
loop_
_entity_poly.entity_id
_entity_poly.type
_entity_poly.pdbx_seq_one_letter_code
_entity_poly.pdbx_strand_id
1 'polypeptide(L)'
;MSRQWDALVIGAGPAGLRAASVIAESGLEVVLVDEQAFPGGQIYRHVTAPGAEERFAEAADYRDGTELVRRFRRSGAEYLPETTVWFLEQDRILASRGEEVLDLRARNVIIAVGAMERPVPFRGWTLPGVMNAGAGDILLKTAGLLPETPVVLAGSGPLLYLVASHLIRKGHPLAAVLDQTPPSNMLKAAPHLPAGLLGLPLLLRGLSMLNDVRKSGTPVYRDVSGIEAQGADRLEHVSFFSKGTAHTLEAATLLYHGGVIPRTHMANALDLPHHWDARQQCWTVACDGCGRTAREGIGPEEFRRRSAPLQRSLAVQTASKAFLDAWFSPRKDLYAVPDDVAVCRCENVSAADIREAVRDGLTDINEVKLRTRAGMGNCQGRTCGPALAAIAAETAGRAIPDMGRLHVRSPLRPVPLSALLRLPETK
;
A
#
# COMPACT_ATOMS: atom_id res chain seq x y z
N MET A 1 -24.02 9.27 27.89
CA MET A 1 -22.99 10.16 27.30
C MET A 1 -22.02 9.27 26.54
N SER A 2 -21.82 9.47 25.25
CA SER A 2 -20.81 8.75 24.49
C SER A 2 -19.43 9.17 25.02
N ARG A 3 -18.58 8.18 25.30
CA ARG A 3 -17.18 8.42 25.72
C ARG A 3 -16.45 9.19 24.61
N GLN A 4 -15.74 10.24 24.98
CA GLN A 4 -14.92 11.03 24.05
C GLN A 4 -13.45 10.87 24.43
N TRP A 5 -12.63 10.35 23.53
CA TRP A 5 -11.18 10.24 23.69
C TRP A 5 -10.47 11.55 23.29
N ASP A 6 -9.28 11.77 23.83
CA ASP A 6 -8.40 12.84 23.36
C ASP A 6 -7.86 12.56 21.97
N ALA A 7 -7.62 11.27 21.65
CA ALA A 7 -7.20 10.84 20.32
C ALA A 7 -7.79 9.48 19.93
N LEU A 8 -8.09 9.34 18.66
CA LEU A 8 -8.41 8.07 18.00
C LEU A 8 -7.38 7.80 16.93
N VAL A 9 -6.76 6.62 16.96
CA VAL A 9 -5.78 6.18 15.97
C VAL A 9 -6.39 5.07 15.12
N ILE A 10 -6.37 5.23 13.79
CA ILE A 10 -6.92 4.25 12.85
C ILE A 10 -5.76 3.50 12.19
N GLY A 11 -5.63 2.21 12.51
CA GLY A 11 -4.61 1.32 11.99
C GLY A 11 -3.52 0.98 13.01
N ALA A 12 -3.42 -0.30 13.38
CA ALA A 12 -2.44 -0.84 14.33
C ALA A 12 -1.14 -1.32 13.64
N GLY A 13 -0.74 -0.65 12.56
CA GLY A 13 0.60 -0.78 11.98
C GLY A 13 1.66 -0.08 12.84
N PRO A 14 2.96 -0.14 12.47
CA PRO A 14 4.05 0.44 13.26
C PRO A 14 3.82 1.92 13.62
N ALA A 15 3.31 2.71 12.69
CA ALA A 15 3.04 4.13 12.90
C ALA A 15 1.94 4.35 13.95
N GLY A 16 0.81 3.63 13.82
CA GLY A 16 -0.32 3.76 14.73
C GLY A 16 0.00 3.24 16.13
N LEU A 17 0.67 2.10 16.24
CA LEU A 17 1.14 1.58 17.54
C LEU A 17 2.05 2.57 18.26
N ARG A 18 2.99 3.17 17.51
CA ARG A 18 3.90 4.17 18.09
C ARG A 18 3.17 5.43 18.51
N ALA A 19 2.26 5.94 17.66
CA ALA A 19 1.46 7.13 17.96
C ALA A 19 0.60 6.91 19.23
N ALA A 20 -0.18 5.82 19.27
CA ALA A 20 -1.03 5.50 20.40
C ALA A 20 -0.20 5.34 21.71
N SER A 21 0.97 4.66 21.64
CA SER A 21 1.85 4.53 22.80
C SER A 21 2.30 5.89 23.34
N VAL A 22 2.77 6.79 22.47
CA VAL A 22 3.30 8.10 22.89
C VAL A 22 2.18 8.97 23.46
N ILE A 23 0.98 8.92 22.89
CA ILE A 23 -0.18 9.68 23.39
C ILE A 23 -0.57 9.20 24.78
N ALA A 24 -0.71 7.88 24.97
CA ALA A 24 -1.06 7.31 26.28
C ALA A 24 0.03 7.55 27.33
N GLU A 25 1.31 7.40 27.00
CA GLU A 25 2.46 7.70 27.85
C GLU A 25 2.50 9.19 28.26
N SER A 26 1.84 10.08 27.52
CA SER A 26 1.69 11.50 27.86
C SER A 26 0.47 11.78 28.76
N GLY A 27 -0.23 10.75 29.22
CA GLY A 27 -1.39 10.87 30.11
C GLY A 27 -2.71 11.23 29.43
N LEU A 28 -2.79 11.12 28.11
CA LEU A 28 -3.99 11.39 27.33
C LEU A 28 -4.77 10.09 27.05
N GLU A 29 -6.11 10.18 27.02
CA GLU A 29 -6.96 9.05 26.67
C GLU A 29 -6.92 8.80 25.17
N VAL A 30 -6.47 7.61 24.76
CA VAL A 30 -6.36 7.21 23.35
C VAL A 30 -6.95 5.85 23.10
N VAL A 31 -7.67 5.73 21.99
CA VAL A 31 -8.15 4.46 21.44
C VAL A 31 -7.50 4.19 20.09
N LEU A 32 -7.04 2.96 19.90
CA LEU A 32 -6.48 2.45 18.65
C LEU A 32 -7.44 1.40 18.06
N VAL A 33 -7.88 1.61 16.81
CA VAL A 33 -8.77 0.69 16.09
C VAL A 33 -8.05 0.04 14.91
N ASP A 34 -8.29 -1.25 14.67
CA ASP A 34 -7.75 -1.97 13.50
C ASP A 34 -8.70 -3.06 13.02
N GLU A 35 -8.78 -3.25 11.70
CA GLU A 35 -9.60 -4.29 11.08
C GLU A 35 -9.06 -5.72 11.32
N GLN A 36 -7.84 -5.87 11.83
CA GLN A 36 -7.18 -7.14 12.07
C GLN A 36 -7.30 -7.56 13.54
N ALA A 37 -7.29 -8.87 13.77
CA ALA A 37 -7.30 -9.44 15.13
C ALA A 37 -6.01 -9.14 15.90
N PHE A 38 -4.87 -9.08 15.20
CA PHE A 38 -3.55 -8.86 15.80
C PHE A 38 -2.91 -7.58 15.30
N PRO A 39 -2.24 -6.80 16.21
CA PRO A 39 -1.51 -5.61 15.83
C PRO A 39 -0.22 -5.95 15.07
N GLY A 40 0.33 -4.96 14.34
CA GLY A 40 1.57 -5.09 13.56
C GLY A 40 1.44 -4.60 12.12
N GLY A 41 0.22 -4.45 11.63
CA GLY A 41 -0.09 -4.00 10.26
C GLY A 41 0.47 -4.96 9.20
N GLN A 42 0.90 -4.44 8.05
CA GLN A 42 1.45 -5.25 6.96
C GLN A 42 2.91 -5.67 7.21
N ILE A 43 3.69 -4.81 7.88
CA ILE A 43 5.13 -5.03 8.10
C ILE A 43 5.35 -6.14 9.11
N TYR A 44 4.71 -6.06 10.28
CA TYR A 44 4.81 -7.01 11.39
C TYR A 44 3.56 -7.87 11.50
N ARG A 45 3.07 -8.34 10.35
CA ARG A 45 1.82 -9.08 10.26
C ARG A 45 1.84 -10.32 11.17
N HIS A 46 0.83 -10.41 12.07
CA HIS A 46 0.69 -11.51 13.01
C HIS A 46 1.87 -11.74 13.96
N VAL A 47 2.68 -10.69 14.23
CA VAL A 47 3.88 -10.79 15.08
C VAL A 47 3.61 -11.31 16.50
N THR A 48 2.38 -11.15 17.00
CA THR A 48 1.95 -11.64 18.32
C THR A 48 0.87 -12.71 18.27
N ALA A 49 0.61 -13.26 17.08
CA ALA A 49 -0.33 -14.37 16.91
C ALA A 49 0.27 -15.67 17.46
N PRO A 50 -0.57 -16.65 17.85
CA PRO A 50 -0.08 -17.97 18.24
C PRO A 50 0.84 -18.60 17.19
N GLY A 51 1.97 -19.17 17.61
CA GLY A 51 3.00 -19.76 16.72
C GLY A 51 3.85 -18.76 15.94
N ALA A 52 3.75 -17.46 16.23
CA ALA A 52 4.54 -16.44 15.55
C ALA A 52 6.04 -16.60 15.79
N GLU A 53 6.46 -16.98 16.99
CA GLU A 53 7.88 -17.17 17.35
C GLU A 53 8.54 -18.24 16.47
N GLU A 54 7.88 -19.34 16.20
CA GLU A 54 8.37 -20.41 15.32
C GLU A 54 8.41 -19.98 13.85
N ARG A 55 7.34 -19.31 13.37
CA ARG A 55 7.27 -18.82 11.99
C ARG A 55 8.34 -17.79 11.67
N PHE A 56 8.74 -16.99 12.65
CA PHE A 56 9.63 -15.84 12.47
C PHE A 56 10.96 -15.96 13.21
N ALA A 57 11.32 -17.16 13.69
CA ALA A 57 12.53 -17.39 14.48
C ALA A 57 13.80 -16.81 13.82
N GLU A 58 13.90 -16.88 12.49
CA GLU A 58 15.03 -16.40 11.70
C GLU A 58 14.90 -14.93 11.23
N ALA A 59 13.73 -14.30 11.45
CA ALA A 59 13.47 -12.94 10.97
C ALA A 59 13.79 -11.91 12.07
N ALA A 60 15.01 -11.38 12.07
CA ALA A 60 15.46 -10.36 13.02
C ALA A 60 14.51 -9.16 13.11
N ASP A 61 13.88 -8.79 12.00
CA ASP A 61 12.94 -7.67 11.91
C ASP A 61 11.68 -7.84 12.76
N TYR A 62 11.27 -9.09 12.99
CA TYR A 62 10.08 -9.36 13.81
C TYR A 62 10.29 -9.05 15.30
N ARG A 63 11.55 -9.07 15.78
CA ARG A 63 11.88 -8.65 17.16
C ARG A 63 11.50 -7.20 17.41
N ASP A 64 11.73 -6.32 16.43
CA ASP A 64 11.36 -4.91 16.52
C ASP A 64 9.82 -4.76 16.59
N GLY A 65 9.08 -5.56 15.82
CA GLY A 65 7.64 -5.59 15.88
C GLY A 65 7.08 -6.08 17.21
N THR A 66 7.68 -7.11 17.77
CA THR A 66 7.29 -7.65 19.10
C THR A 66 7.52 -6.60 20.21
N GLU A 67 8.65 -5.90 20.20
CA GLU A 67 8.94 -4.86 21.18
C GLU A 67 7.99 -3.66 21.03
N LEU A 68 7.66 -3.27 19.80
CA LEU A 68 6.70 -2.21 19.54
C LEU A 68 5.31 -2.55 20.09
N VAL A 69 4.82 -3.78 19.87
CA VAL A 69 3.53 -4.24 20.42
C VAL A 69 3.59 -4.33 21.94
N ARG A 70 4.70 -4.80 22.51
CA ARG A 70 4.89 -4.88 23.96
C ARG A 70 4.82 -3.48 24.60
N ARG A 71 5.49 -2.49 24.02
CA ARG A 71 5.42 -1.09 24.47
C ARG A 71 3.99 -0.57 24.41
N PHE A 72 3.30 -0.80 23.29
CA PHE A 72 1.91 -0.39 23.13
C PHE A 72 1.01 -0.99 24.22
N ARG A 73 1.12 -2.29 24.50
CA ARG A 73 0.33 -2.95 25.56
C ARG A 73 0.60 -2.38 26.97
N ARG A 74 1.83 -1.92 27.21
CA ARG A 74 2.22 -1.31 28.51
C ARG A 74 1.80 0.16 28.63
N SER A 75 1.52 0.84 27.54
CA SER A 75 1.22 2.27 27.53
C SER A 75 -0.13 2.64 28.15
N GLY A 76 -1.05 1.69 28.28
CA GLY A 76 -2.42 1.93 28.75
C GLY A 76 -3.37 2.43 27.67
N ALA A 77 -2.94 2.50 26.40
CA ALA A 77 -3.83 2.81 25.27
C ALA A 77 -4.89 1.71 25.11
N GLU A 78 -6.14 2.12 24.88
CA GLU A 78 -7.23 1.18 24.57
C GLU A 78 -7.06 0.61 23.15
N TYR A 79 -7.33 -0.70 22.97
CA TYR A 79 -7.24 -1.36 21.68
C TYR A 79 -8.55 -2.03 21.31
N LEU A 80 -9.06 -1.69 20.14
CA LEU A 80 -10.23 -2.31 19.52
C LEU A 80 -9.81 -3.07 18.25
N PRO A 81 -9.44 -4.35 18.36
CA PRO A 81 -9.18 -5.20 17.19
C PRO A 81 -10.48 -5.52 16.45
N GLU A 82 -10.35 -6.10 15.24
CA GLU A 82 -11.46 -6.54 14.38
C GLU A 82 -12.50 -5.43 14.18
N THR A 83 -12.05 -4.17 14.22
CA THR A 83 -12.90 -2.98 14.16
C THR A 83 -12.65 -2.26 12.85
N THR A 84 -13.64 -2.31 11.95
CA THR A 84 -13.56 -1.70 10.61
C THR A 84 -14.23 -0.34 10.61
N VAL A 85 -13.45 0.71 10.38
CA VAL A 85 -13.95 2.06 10.17
C VAL A 85 -14.51 2.17 8.74
N TRP A 86 -15.76 2.59 8.62
CA TRP A 86 -16.45 2.71 7.33
C TRP A 86 -17.09 4.09 7.08
N PHE A 87 -17.19 4.95 8.10
CA PHE A 87 -17.64 6.31 7.99
C PHE A 87 -16.74 7.24 8.79
N LEU A 88 -16.33 8.36 8.18
CA LEU A 88 -15.57 9.42 8.81
C LEU A 88 -16.15 10.77 8.45
N GLU A 89 -16.45 11.54 9.47
CA GLU A 89 -16.67 12.99 9.41
C GLU A 89 -15.79 13.68 10.45
N GLN A 90 -15.91 15.00 10.60
CA GLN A 90 -14.98 15.81 11.42
C GLN A 90 -14.84 15.33 12.86
N ASP A 91 -15.94 14.93 13.48
CA ASP A 91 -16.03 14.59 14.90
C ASP A 91 -16.72 13.24 15.15
N ARG A 92 -17.17 12.57 14.09
CA ARG A 92 -17.91 11.31 14.16
C ARG A 92 -17.28 10.24 13.31
N ILE A 93 -16.91 9.14 13.94
CA ILE A 93 -16.34 7.98 13.28
C ILE A 93 -17.23 6.77 13.57
N LEU A 94 -17.81 6.17 12.52
CA LEU A 94 -18.54 4.93 12.67
C LEU A 94 -17.66 3.76 12.26
N ALA A 95 -17.70 2.74 13.10
CA ALA A 95 -16.99 1.49 12.89
C ALA A 95 -17.90 0.30 13.20
N SER A 96 -17.57 -0.87 12.67
CA SER A 96 -18.23 -2.11 13.00
C SER A 96 -17.23 -3.11 13.57
N ARG A 97 -17.65 -3.86 14.60
CA ARG A 97 -16.95 -4.99 15.18
C ARG A 97 -17.91 -6.17 15.27
N GLY A 98 -17.76 -7.11 14.35
CA GLY A 98 -18.78 -8.11 14.11
C GLY A 98 -20.11 -7.46 13.73
N GLU A 99 -21.17 -7.70 14.50
CA GLU A 99 -22.49 -7.08 14.31
C GLU A 99 -22.69 -5.77 15.08
N GLU A 100 -21.76 -5.40 15.94
CA GLU A 100 -21.83 -4.18 16.75
C GLU A 100 -21.43 -2.97 15.91
N VAL A 101 -22.19 -1.89 16.02
CA VAL A 101 -21.85 -0.57 15.46
C VAL A 101 -21.35 0.33 16.57
N LEU A 102 -20.16 0.85 16.38
CA LEU A 102 -19.49 1.76 17.31
C LEU A 102 -19.59 3.20 16.76
N ASP A 103 -20.09 4.11 17.58
CA ASP A 103 -20.03 5.57 17.34
C ASP A 103 -18.87 6.12 18.19
N LEU A 104 -17.72 6.33 17.54
CA LEU A 104 -16.48 6.74 18.19
C LEU A 104 -16.30 8.25 18.04
N ARG A 105 -15.97 8.91 19.15
CA ARG A 105 -15.73 10.35 19.15
C ARG A 105 -14.38 10.68 19.76
N ALA A 106 -13.59 11.49 19.08
CA ALA A 106 -12.29 11.93 19.57
C ALA A 106 -12.02 13.38 19.17
N ARG A 107 -11.26 14.08 20.00
CA ARG A 107 -10.80 15.46 19.69
C ARG A 107 -9.82 15.49 18.51
N ASN A 108 -9.00 14.45 18.40
CA ASN A 108 -7.99 14.31 17.36
C ASN A 108 -8.10 12.95 16.71
N VAL A 109 -7.96 12.89 15.38
CA VAL A 109 -7.95 11.64 14.63
C VAL A 109 -6.62 11.48 13.92
N ILE A 110 -5.96 10.33 14.14
CA ILE A 110 -4.70 9.96 13.49
C ILE A 110 -4.97 8.84 12.51
N ILE A 111 -4.85 9.14 11.22
CA ILE A 111 -5.03 8.16 10.15
C ILE A 111 -3.69 7.47 9.87
N ALA A 112 -3.51 6.27 10.41
CA ALA A 112 -2.29 5.46 10.31
C ALA A 112 -2.49 4.19 9.47
N VAL A 113 -3.30 4.27 8.40
CA VAL A 113 -3.73 3.13 7.56
C VAL A 113 -2.65 2.60 6.61
N GLY A 114 -1.47 3.22 6.62
CA GLY A 114 -0.29 2.77 5.89
C GLY A 114 -0.39 2.91 4.37
N ALA A 115 0.17 1.93 3.69
CA ALA A 115 0.31 1.89 2.24
C ALA A 115 -0.24 0.59 1.66
N MET A 116 -0.30 0.52 0.34
CA MET A 116 -0.69 -0.67 -0.40
C MET A 116 0.24 -0.87 -1.59
N GLU A 117 0.37 -2.10 -2.06
CA GLU A 117 0.99 -2.32 -3.35
C GLU A 117 0.16 -1.68 -4.46
N ARG A 118 0.84 -1.10 -5.40
CA ARG A 118 0.25 -0.48 -6.58
C ARG A 118 -0.37 -1.55 -7.47
N PRO A 119 -1.68 -1.52 -7.72
CA PRO A 119 -2.29 -2.40 -8.71
C PRO A 119 -1.88 -1.96 -10.12
N VAL A 120 -1.42 -2.92 -10.90
CA VAL A 120 -1.04 -2.70 -12.31
C VAL A 120 -1.74 -3.75 -13.15
N PRO A 121 -2.76 -3.37 -13.94
CA PRO A 121 -3.39 -4.28 -14.89
C PRO A 121 -2.46 -4.59 -16.06
N PHE A 122 -2.35 -5.87 -16.43
CA PHE A 122 -1.68 -6.38 -17.61
C PHE A 122 -2.43 -7.62 -18.12
N ARG A 123 -2.14 -8.10 -19.32
CA ARG A 123 -2.85 -9.29 -19.84
C ARG A 123 -2.71 -10.47 -18.90
N GLY A 124 -3.83 -11.08 -18.54
CA GLY A 124 -3.90 -12.23 -17.64
C GLY A 124 -3.73 -11.92 -16.16
N TRP A 125 -3.62 -10.64 -15.71
CA TRP A 125 -3.45 -10.29 -14.30
C TRP A 125 -4.59 -10.76 -13.37
N THR A 126 -5.71 -11.19 -13.94
CA THR A 126 -6.86 -11.71 -13.22
C THR A 126 -6.89 -13.23 -13.11
N LEU A 127 -5.97 -13.94 -13.77
CA LEU A 127 -5.88 -15.40 -13.73
C LEU A 127 -5.59 -15.89 -12.30
N PRO A 128 -6.21 -16.98 -11.86
CA PRO A 128 -5.78 -17.71 -10.68
C PRO A 128 -4.29 -18.07 -10.77
N GLY A 129 -3.54 -17.82 -9.70
CA GLY A 129 -2.07 -17.92 -9.68
C GLY A 129 -1.36 -16.58 -9.83
N VAL A 130 -2.04 -15.52 -10.29
CA VAL A 130 -1.49 -14.16 -10.33
C VAL A 130 -1.92 -13.36 -9.12
N MET A 131 -0.97 -12.83 -8.36
CA MET A 131 -1.23 -12.00 -7.18
C MET A 131 -0.13 -10.96 -6.94
N ASN A 132 -0.40 -9.98 -6.09
CA ASN A 132 0.64 -9.04 -5.66
C ASN A 132 1.71 -9.76 -4.82
N ALA A 133 2.97 -9.34 -4.94
CA ALA A 133 4.08 -9.94 -4.21
C ALA A 133 3.90 -9.86 -2.68
N GLY A 134 3.40 -8.73 -2.17
CA GLY A 134 3.08 -8.59 -0.75
C GLY A 134 1.93 -9.49 -0.29
N ALA A 135 1.00 -9.88 -1.18
CA ALA A 135 -0.03 -10.87 -0.83
C ALA A 135 0.59 -12.25 -0.57
N GLY A 136 1.57 -12.67 -1.38
CA GLY A 136 2.35 -13.88 -1.14
C GLY A 136 3.11 -13.84 0.19
N ASP A 137 3.76 -12.71 0.50
CA ASP A 137 4.43 -12.50 1.79
C ASP A 137 3.46 -12.52 2.98
N ILE A 138 2.25 -11.96 2.81
CA ILE A 138 1.20 -12.01 3.84
C ILE A 138 0.74 -13.45 4.08
N LEU A 139 0.50 -14.25 3.05
CA LEU A 139 0.12 -15.65 3.20
C LEU A 139 1.17 -16.44 3.97
N LEU A 140 2.44 -16.22 3.65
CA LEU A 140 3.56 -16.80 4.38
C LEU A 140 3.55 -16.37 5.87
N LYS A 141 3.37 -15.08 6.14
CA LYS A 141 3.36 -14.52 7.50
C LYS A 141 2.17 -14.94 8.33
N THR A 142 0.99 -15.03 7.73
CA THR A 142 -0.26 -15.32 8.46
C THR A 142 -0.47 -16.81 8.69
N ALA A 143 -0.21 -17.63 7.68
CA ALA A 143 -0.59 -19.03 7.65
C ALA A 143 0.59 -19.98 7.35
N GLY A 144 1.81 -19.46 7.12
CA GLY A 144 2.93 -20.30 6.69
C GLY A 144 2.78 -20.88 5.29
N LEU A 145 1.83 -20.36 4.50
CA LEU A 145 1.55 -20.85 3.16
C LEU A 145 2.60 -20.36 2.17
N LEU A 146 3.11 -21.28 1.39
CA LEU A 146 4.01 -21.02 0.27
C LEU A 146 3.23 -21.06 -1.05
N PRO A 147 3.61 -20.23 -2.05
CA PRO A 147 2.97 -20.24 -3.36
C PRO A 147 3.23 -21.55 -4.11
N GLU A 148 2.34 -21.93 -5.02
CA GLU A 148 2.53 -23.10 -5.88
C GLU A 148 3.67 -22.87 -6.88
N THR A 149 4.56 -23.86 -7.01
CA THR A 149 5.69 -23.81 -7.95
C THR A 149 5.30 -24.31 -9.36
N PRO A 150 5.92 -23.76 -10.43
CA PRO A 150 7.03 -22.79 -10.47
C PRO A 150 6.61 -21.37 -10.14
N VAL A 151 7.41 -20.64 -9.33
CA VAL A 151 7.12 -19.26 -8.90
C VAL A 151 7.97 -18.27 -9.67
N VAL A 152 7.32 -17.31 -10.32
CA VAL A 152 7.97 -16.15 -10.95
C VAL A 152 7.64 -14.90 -10.12
N LEU A 153 8.67 -14.12 -9.77
CA LEU A 153 8.50 -12.79 -9.20
C LEU A 153 8.75 -11.75 -10.29
N ALA A 154 7.87 -10.74 -10.39
CA ALA A 154 8.02 -9.69 -11.38
C ALA A 154 7.71 -8.31 -10.80
N GLY A 155 8.38 -7.27 -11.30
CA GLY A 155 8.12 -5.89 -10.91
C GLY A 155 9.37 -5.08 -10.61
N SER A 156 9.23 -4.04 -9.78
CA SER A 156 10.31 -3.12 -9.45
C SER A 156 10.24 -2.70 -7.98
N GLY A 157 11.37 -2.58 -7.34
CA GLY A 157 11.47 -2.06 -5.99
C GLY A 157 12.04 -3.02 -4.95
N PRO A 158 12.36 -2.51 -3.75
CA PRO A 158 12.99 -3.31 -2.69
C PRO A 158 12.11 -4.48 -2.21
N LEU A 159 10.78 -4.31 -2.23
CA LEU A 159 9.85 -5.35 -1.77
C LEU A 159 9.90 -6.60 -2.67
N LEU A 160 10.17 -6.45 -3.97
CA LEU A 160 10.37 -7.57 -4.88
C LEU A 160 11.47 -8.50 -4.35
N TYR A 161 12.64 -7.93 -4.01
CA TYR A 161 13.78 -8.68 -3.48
C TYR A 161 13.58 -9.15 -2.05
N LEU A 162 12.82 -8.43 -1.25
CA LEU A 162 12.43 -8.85 0.11
C LEU A 162 11.61 -10.14 0.06
N VAL A 163 10.57 -10.17 -0.78
CA VAL A 163 9.73 -11.37 -0.94
C VAL A 163 10.53 -12.53 -1.52
N ALA A 164 11.39 -12.28 -2.52
CA ALA A 164 12.31 -13.30 -3.04
C ALA A 164 13.20 -13.88 -1.93
N SER A 165 13.84 -13.03 -1.12
CA SER A 165 14.69 -13.44 0.00
C SER A 165 13.91 -14.25 1.05
N HIS A 166 12.68 -13.85 1.39
CA HIS A 166 11.84 -14.59 2.34
C HIS A 166 11.52 -16.01 1.84
N LEU A 167 11.12 -16.15 0.58
CA LEU A 167 10.83 -17.46 -0.01
C LEU A 167 12.08 -18.34 -0.08
N ILE A 168 13.20 -17.81 -0.54
CA ILE A 168 14.48 -18.51 -0.63
C ILE A 168 14.94 -19.00 0.74
N ARG A 169 14.90 -18.17 1.78
CA ARG A 169 15.27 -18.55 3.15
C ARG A 169 14.37 -19.64 3.73
N LYS A 170 13.13 -19.75 3.25
CA LYS A 170 12.24 -20.87 3.58
C LYS A 170 12.48 -22.12 2.72
N GLY A 171 13.55 -22.14 1.92
CA GLY A 171 13.87 -23.26 1.03
C GLY A 171 12.93 -23.38 -0.18
N HIS A 172 12.15 -22.33 -0.48
CA HIS A 172 11.19 -22.36 -1.58
C HIS A 172 11.85 -21.89 -2.89
N PRO A 173 11.89 -22.74 -3.94
CA PRO A 173 12.60 -22.42 -5.19
C PRO A 173 11.82 -21.36 -5.99
N LEU A 174 12.57 -20.46 -6.62
CA LEU A 174 12.04 -19.48 -7.56
C LEU A 174 12.46 -19.84 -8.98
N ALA A 175 11.53 -19.82 -9.93
CA ALA A 175 11.81 -20.03 -11.35
C ALA A 175 12.58 -18.83 -11.93
N ALA A 176 12.19 -17.59 -11.59
CA ALA A 176 12.88 -16.39 -12.01
C ALA A 176 12.49 -15.16 -11.19
N VAL A 177 13.35 -14.12 -11.23
CA VAL A 177 13.03 -12.74 -10.84
C VAL A 177 13.10 -11.85 -12.09
N LEU A 178 12.01 -11.18 -12.41
CA LEU A 178 11.83 -10.29 -13.57
C LEU A 178 11.87 -8.84 -13.09
N ASP A 179 13.04 -8.22 -13.10
CA ASP A 179 13.24 -6.84 -12.64
C ASP A 179 12.89 -5.83 -13.75
N GLN A 180 11.84 -5.06 -13.55
CA GLN A 180 11.36 -4.02 -14.46
C GLN A 180 12.03 -2.66 -14.24
N THR A 181 12.95 -2.55 -13.29
CA THR A 181 13.63 -1.27 -13.00
C THR A 181 14.41 -0.79 -14.22
N PRO A 182 14.09 0.39 -14.80
CA PRO A 182 14.81 0.90 -15.95
C PRO A 182 16.28 1.18 -15.61
N PRO A 183 17.25 0.76 -16.45
CA PRO A 183 18.67 1.06 -16.21
C PRO A 183 18.98 2.56 -16.08
N SER A 184 18.22 3.41 -16.79
CA SER A 184 18.33 4.87 -16.72
C SER A 184 18.05 5.46 -15.33
N ASN A 185 17.33 4.75 -14.48
CA ASN A 185 17.04 5.20 -13.12
C ASN A 185 18.28 5.25 -12.24
N MET A 186 19.30 4.44 -12.52
CA MET A 186 20.60 4.51 -11.82
C MET A 186 21.24 5.90 -12.00
N LEU A 187 21.19 6.46 -13.21
CA LEU A 187 21.70 7.81 -13.46
C LEU A 187 20.92 8.88 -12.71
N LYS A 188 19.58 8.70 -12.60
CA LYS A 188 18.72 9.62 -11.84
C LYS A 188 18.94 9.51 -10.33
N ALA A 189 19.30 8.33 -9.83
CA ALA A 189 19.59 8.09 -8.42
C ALA A 189 21.00 8.59 -8.00
N ALA A 190 21.96 8.62 -8.91
CA ALA A 190 23.35 8.98 -8.62
C ALA A 190 23.54 10.29 -7.84
N PRO A 191 22.84 11.41 -8.15
CA PRO A 191 22.94 12.64 -7.37
C PRO A 191 22.47 12.52 -5.92
N HIS A 192 21.63 11.53 -5.62
CA HIS A 192 21.09 11.27 -4.28
C HIS A 192 21.92 10.25 -3.49
N LEU A 193 23.00 9.70 -4.06
CA LEU A 193 23.84 8.70 -3.42
C LEU A 193 24.44 9.17 -2.07
N PRO A 194 24.94 10.40 -1.92
CA PRO A 194 25.44 10.86 -0.62
C PRO A 194 24.39 10.83 0.47
N ALA A 195 23.15 11.24 0.17
CA ALA A 195 22.01 11.11 1.10
C ALA A 195 21.63 9.64 1.34
N GLY A 196 21.73 8.79 0.30
CA GLY A 196 21.54 7.36 0.40
C GLY A 196 22.47 6.70 1.41
N LEU A 197 23.74 7.10 1.48
CA LEU A 197 24.74 6.56 2.42
C LEU A 197 24.41 6.85 3.89
N LEU A 198 23.62 7.88 4.20
CA LEU A 198 23.12 8.11 5.57
C LEU A 198 22.17 6.97 6.02
N GLY A 199 21.57 6.25 5.08
CA GLY A 199 20.77 5.05 5.32
C GLY A 199 21.53 3.74 5.12
N LEU A 200 22.84 3.71 5.40
CA LEU A 200 23.70 2.54 5.16
C LEU A 200 23.13 1.20 5.67
N PRO A 201 22.51 1.11 6.87
CA PRO A 201 21.90 -0.14 7.32
C PRO A 201 20.82 -0.67 6.35
N LEU A 202 20.02 0.21 5.79
CA LEU A 202 18.97 -0.15 4.81
C LEU A 202 19.59 -0.62 3.48
N LEU A 203 20.66 0.05 3.02
CA LEU A 203 21.38 -0.36 1.81
C LEU A 203 22.06 -1.72 1.99
N LEU A 204 22.72 -1.96 3.12
CA LEU A 204 23.33 -3.26 3.45
C LEU A 204 22.28 -4.37 3.49
N ARG A 205 21.10 -4.09 4.03
CA ARG A 205 19.97 -5.00 4.01
C ARG A 205 19.52 -5.33 2.58
N GLY A 206 19.41 -4.32 1.71
CA GLY A 206 19.12 -4.54 0.29
C GLY A 206 20.18 -5.41 -0.40
N LEU A 207 21.45 -5.17 -0.13
CA LEU A 207 22.55 -6.00 -0.63
C LEU A 207 22.49 -7.45 -0.13
N SER A 208 22.09 -7.67 1.13
CA SER A 208 21.87 -9.02 1.66
C SER A 208 20.77 -9.76 0.90
N MET A 209 19.64 -9.10 0.60
CA MET A 209 18.55 -9.69 -0.18
C MET A 209 18.99 -10.07 -1.59
N LEU A 210 19.73 -9.19 -2.26
CA LEU A 210 20.32 -9.48 -3.58
C LEU A 210 21.29 -10.67 -3.53
N ASN A 211 22.08 -10.77 -2.46
CA ASN A 211 22.98 -11.88 -2.25
C ASN A 211 22.26 -13.21 -2.01
N ASP A 212 21.12 -13.20 -1.30
CA ASP A 212 20.27 -14.40 -1.13
C ASP A 212 19.78 -14.90 -2.50
N VAL A 213 19.26 -14.02 -3.34
CA VAL A 213 18.82 -14.36 -4.71
C VAL A 213 19.99 -14.89 -5.55
N ARG A 214 21.17 -14.25 -5.47
CA ARG A 214 22.36 -14.71 -6.20
C ARG A 214 22.82 -16.10 -5.74
N LYS A 215 22.86 -16.34 -4.44
CA LYS A 215 23.31 -17.63 -3.87
C LYS A 215 22.35 -18.77 -4.15
N SER A 216 21.05 -18.49 -4.30
CA SER A 216 20.05 -19.51 -4.64
C SER A 216 20.18 -20.01 -6.09
N GLY A 217 20.94 -19.33 -6.94
CA GLY A 217 21.03 -19.65 -8.37
C GLY A 217 19.81 -19.23 -9.19
N THR A 218 18.86 -18.52 -8.59
CA THR A 218 17.65 -18.04 -9.28
C THR A 218 18.00 -17.10 -10.43
N PRO A 219 17.53 -17.35 -11.67
CA PRO A 219 17.73 -16.45 -12.79
C PRO A 219 17.12 -15.07 -12.55
N VAL A 220 17.88 -14.00 -12.84
CA VAL A 220 17.39 -12.61 -12.75
C VAL A 220 17.43 -11.98 -14.12
N TYR A 221 16.25 -11.70 -14.68
CA TYR A 221 16.08 -10.93 -15.91
C TYR A 221 15.95 -9.44 -15.54
N ARG A 222 16.67 -8.59 -16.26
CA ARG A 222 16.69 -7.15 -16.01
C ARG A 222 16.14 -6.37 -17.21
N ASP A 223 15.70 -5.13 -16.94
CA ASP A 223 15.05 -4.28 -17.95
C ASP A 223 13.89 -5.01 -18.62
N VAL A 224 13.04 -5.58 -17.78
CA VAL A 224 11.89 -6.36 -18.21
C VAL A 224 10.73 -5.44 -18.58
N SER A 225 10.03 -5.77 -19.66
CA SER A 225 8.82 -5.07 -20.12
C SER A 225 7.83 -6.06 -20.74
N GLY A 226 6.59 -5.61 -21.02
CA GLY A 226 5.59 -6.41 -21.72
C GLY A 226 5.26 -7.73 -21.02
N ILE A 227 5.09 -7.72 -19.69
CA ILE A 227 4.71 -8.91 -18.94
C ILE A 227 3.26 -9.28 -19.27
N GLU A 228 3.06 -10.54 -19.63
CA GLU A 228 1.74 -11.14 -19.84
C GLU A 228 1.67 -12.49 -19.10
N ALA A 229 0.57 -12.72 -18.40
CA ALA A 229 0.24 -14.00 -17.80
C ALA A 229 -0.67 -14.78 -18.76
N GLN A 230 -0.35 -16.03 -19.01
CA GLN A 230 -1.02 -16.86 -20.00
C GLN A 230 -1.50 -18.16 -19.36
N GLY A 231 -2.67 -18.64 -19.80
CA GLY A 231 -3.30 -19.87 -19.37
C GLY A 231 -4.80 -19.82 -19.65
N ALA A 232 -5.48 -20.97 -19.61
CA ALA A 232 -6.91 -21.05 -19.83
C ALA A 232 -7.70 -20.69 -18.56
N ASP A 233 -7.65 -21.56 -17.54
CA ASP A 233 -8.38 -21.40 -16.27
C ASP A 233 -7.48 -20.89 -15.14
N ARG A 234 -6.18 -20.99 -15.29
CA ARG A 234 -5.16 -20.59 -14.33
C ARG A 234 -3.87 -20.19 -15.06
N LEU A 235 -2.94 -19.60 -14.32
CA LEU A 235 -1.63 -19.29 -14.85
C LEU A 235 -0.87 -20.57 -15.24
N GLU A 236 -0.31 -20.59 -16.43
CA GLU A 236 0.53 -21.65 -16.97
C GLU A 236 1.90 -21.13 -17.40
N HIS A 237 1.91 -19.93 -17.99
CA HIS A 237 3.13 -19.31 -18.51
C HIS A 237 3.15 -17.81 -18.24
N VAL A 238 4.37 -17.26 -18.16
CA VAL A 238 4.62 -15.80 -18.14
C VAL A 238 5.50 -15.46 -19.33
N SER A 239 5.02 -14.61 -20.24
CA SER A 239 5.80 -14.05 -21.32
C SER A 239 6.22 -12.62 -21.03
N PHE A 240 7.39 -12.24 -21.50
CA PHE A 240 7.97 -10.92 -21.26
C PHE A 240 9.13 -10.64 -22.25
N PHE A 241 9.54 -9.38 -22.32
CA PHE A 241 10.76 -8.97 -22.98
C PHE A 241 11.84 -8.63 -21.94
N SER A 242 13.07 -9.05 -22.17
CA SER A 242 14.24 -8.61 -21.41
C SER A 242 15.31 -8.12 -22.38
N LYS A 243 15.70 -6.86 -22.28
CA LYS A 243 16.65 -6.20 -23.18
C LYS A 243 16.26 -6.37 -24.67
N GLY A 244 14.96 -6.34 -24.97
CA GLY A 244 14.42 -6.49 -26.32
C GLY A 244 14.25 -7.93 -26.81
N THR A 245 14.70 -8.94 -26.05
CA THR A 245 14.52 -10.36 -26.40
C THR A 245 13.26 -10.90 -25.74
N ALA A 246 12.44 -11.62 -26.48
CA ALA A 246 11.24 -12.28 -25.97
C ALA A 246 11.59 -13.56 -25.20
N HIS A 247 10.93 -13.77 -24.08
CA HIS A 247 11.06 -14.95 -23.23
C HIS A 247 9.69 -15.44 -22.81
N THR A 248 9.58 -16.75 -22.56
CA THR A 248 8.41 -17.37 -21.93
C THR A 248 8.90 -18.38 -20.91
N LEU A 249 8.32 -18.34 -19.71
CA LEU A 249 8.63 -19.25 -18.61
C LEU A 249 7.36 -19.94 -18.15
N GLU A 250 7.46 -21.20 -17.81
CA GLU A 250 6.41 -21.92 -17.10
C GLU A 250 6.25 -21.34 -15.68
N ALA A 251 5.01 -21.12 -15.26
CA ALA A 251 4.70 -20.56 -13.95
C ALA A 251 3.33 -21.02 -13.47
N ALA A 252 3.26 -21.53 -12.25
CA ALA A 252 2.01 -21.76 -11.53
C ALA A 252 1.62 -20.54 -10.68
N THR A 253 2.62 -19.75 -10.24
CA THR A 253 2.40 -18.51 -9.50
C THR A 253 3.22 -17.37 -10.07
N LEU A 254 2.57 -16.21 -10.29
CA LEU A 254 3.21 -14.93 -10.60
C LEU A 254 2.96 -13.96 -9.45
N LEU A 255 4.02 -13.58 -8.76
CA LEU A 255 4.02 -12.57 -7.71
C LEU A 255 4.47 -11.23 -8.30
N TYR A 256 3.53 -10.31 -8.52
CA TYR A 256 3.81 -9.03 -9.18
C TYR A 256 3.91 -7.87 -8.19
N HIS A 257 4.93 -7.02 -8.34
CA HIS A 257 5.17 -5.84 -7.52
C HIS A 257 5.31 -4.56 -8.36
N GLY A 258 4.26 -3.76 -8.39
CA GLY A 258 4.23 -2.46 -9.11
C GLY A 258 4.73 -1.26 -8.29
N GLY A 259 5.34 -1.48 -7.13
CA GLY A 259 5.69 -0.45 -6.16
C GLY A 259 4.65 -0.30 -5.05
N VAL A 260 4.93 0.59 -4.10
CA VAL A 260 4.07 0.86 -2.93
C VAL A 260 3.54 2.29 -3.01
N ILE A 261 2.25 2.46 -2.79
CA ILE A 261 1.57 3.76 -2.77
C ILE A 261 0.80 3.97 -1.46
N PRO A 262 0.64 5.21 -0.97
CA PRO A 262 -0.10 5.46 0.25
C PRO A 262 -1.59 5.16 0.10
N ARG A 263 -2.23 4.72 1.18
CA ARG A 263 -3.68 4.57 1.25
C ARG A 263 -4.33 5.91 1.56
N THR A 264 -4.87 6.57 0.56
CA THR A 264 -5.44 7.92 0.68
C THR A 264 -6.96 7.97 0.83
N HIS A 265 -7.66 6.83 0.81
CA HIS A 265 -9.13 6.78 0.77
C HIS A 265 -9.81 7.50 1.94
N MET A 266 -9.33 7.32 3.18
CA MET A 266 -9.91 8.00 4.34
C MET A 266 -9.68 9.51 4.28
N ALA A 267 -8.49 9.93 3.89
CA ALA A 267 -8.19 11.35 3.70
C ALA A 267 -8.99 11.97 2.56
N ASN A 268 -9.23 11.20 1.48
CA ASN A 268 -10.07 11.63 0.36
C ASN A 268 -11.55 11.76 0.78
N ALA A 269 -12.06 10.83 1.59
CA ALA A 269 -13.42 10.92 2.10
C ALA A 269 -13.67 12.14 3.02
N LEU A 270 -12.62 12.60 3.69
CA LEU A 270 -12.62 13.83 4.49
C LEU A 270 -12.31 15.09 3.65
N ASP A 271 -12.20 14.95 2.35
CA ASP A 271 -11.82 16.01 1.40
C ASP A 271 -10.55 16.78 1.81
N LEU A 272 -9.58 16.07 2.41
CA LEU A 272 -8.30 16.65 2.76
C LEU A 272 -7.49 16.96 1.50
N PRO A 273 -6.67 18.03 1.51
CA PRO A 273 -5.81 18.37 0.39
C PRO A 273 -4.83 17.26 0.05
N HIS A 274 -4.59 17.05 -1.24
CA HIS A 274 -3.62 16.10 -1.78
C HIS A 274 -2.69 16.80 -2.77
N HIS A 275 -1.50 16.26 -2.95
CA HIS A 275 -0.59 16.63 -4.02
C HIS A 275 -0.14 15.39 -4.82
N TRP A 276 0.22 15.61 -6.08
CA TRP A 276 0.72 14.57 -6.95
C TRP A 276 2.22 14.41 -6.79
N ASP A 277 2.67 13.22 -6.42
CA ASP A 277 4.08 12.85 -6.45
C ASP A 277 4.45 12.34 -7.85
N ALA A 278 5.07 13.20 -8.65
CA ALA A 278 5.45 12.87 -10.02
C ALA A 278 6.55 11.80 -10.11
N ARG A 279 7.38 11.63 -9.07
CA ARG A 279 8.42 10.58 -9.04
C ARG A 279 7.80 9.22 -8.80
N GLN A 280 6.89 9.14 -7.83
CA GLN A 280 6.20 7.90 -7.48
C GLN A 280 4.90 7.70 -8.26
N GLN A 281 4.49 8.66 -9.10
CA GLN A 281 3.24 8.61 -9.89
C GLN A 281 2.04 8.19 -9.02
N CYS A 282 1.82 8.89 -7.93
CA CYS A 282 0.70 8.66 -7.02
C CYS A 282 0.26 9.92 -6.29
N TRP A 283 -0.99 9.94 -5.84
CA TRP A 283 -1.51 10.97 -4.95
C TRP A 283 -1.01 10.72 -3.53
N THR A 284 -0.62 11.78 -2.84
CA THR A 284 -0.24 11.79 -1.43
C THR A 284 -1.04 12.85 -0.69
N VAL A 285 -1.35 12.61 0.57
CA VAL A 285 -2.05 13.60 1.42
C VAL A 285 -1.11 14.76 1.68
N ALA A 286 -1.61 15.99 1.50
CA ALA A 286 -0.85 17.19 1.83
C ALA A 286 -0.82 17.37 3.37
N CYS A 287 0.36 17.26 3.93
CA CYS A 287 0.58 17.45 5.36
C CYS A 287 1.91 18.18 5.62
N ASP A 288 2.02 18.80 6.80
CA ASP A 288 3.26 19.42 7.24
C ASP A 288 4.33 18.36 7.62
N GLY A 289 5.54 18.81 7.97
CA GLY A 289 6.64 17.93 8.37
C GLY A 289 6.37 17.06 9.62
N CYS A 290 5.22 17.21 10.25
CA CYS A 290 4.76 16.43 11.40
C CYS A 290 3.52 15.60 11.10
N GLY A 291 3.08 15.56 9.85
CA GLY A 291 1.93 14.78 9.42
C GLY A 291 0.57 15.44 9.69
N ARG A 292 0.53 16.73 10.09
CA ARG A 292 -0.73 17.44 10.26
C ARG A 292 -1.31 17.86 8.91
N THR A 293 -2.58 17.62 8.71
CA THR A 293 -3.35 18.14 7.59
C THR A 293 -3.82 19.57 7.85
N ALA A 294 -4.32 20.29 6.85
CA ALA A 294 -4.59 21.74 6.89
C ALA A 294 -5.72 22.19 7.83
N ARG A 295 -6.15 21.35 8.82
CA ARG A 295 -7.17 21.73 9.81
C ARG A 295 -6.53 22.12 11.13
N GLU A 296 -7.12 23.13 11.78
CA GLU A 296 -6.64 23.81 12.96
C GLU A 296 -6.28 22.90 14.14
N GLY A 297 -5.20 23.21 14.80
CA GLY A 297 -4.66 22.58 16.01
C GLY A 297 -3.56 23.45 16.63
N ILE A 298 -2.96 23.03 17.70
CA ILE A 298 -1.96 23.69 18.58
C ILE A 298 -1.10 24.74 17.89
N GLY A 299 -0.91 25.89 18.53
CA GLY A 299 -0.15 27.04 18.04
C GLY A 299 1.24 26.69 17.46
N PRO A 300 1.62 27.34 16.35
CA PRO A 300 2.71 26.85 15.48
C PRO A 300 4.11 26.90 16.12
N GLU A 301 4.34 27.69 17.15
CA GLU A 301 5.68 27.92 17.70
C GLU A 301 6.11 26.90 18.76
N GLU A 302 5.25 26.59 19.70
CA GLU A 302 5.52 25.57 20.72
C GLU A 302 5.61 24.16 20.11
N PHE A 303 4.76 23.90 19.12
CA PHE A 303 4.79 22.65 18.37
C PHE A 303 6.12 22.50 17.59
N ARG A 304 6.59 23.53 16.89
CA ARG A 304 7.87 23.49 16.17
C ARG A 304 9.04 23.22 17.13
N ARG A 305 9.06 23.82 18.30
CA ARG A 305 10.11 23.62 19.32
C ARG A 305 10.14 22.18 19.82
N ARG A 306 8.97 21.59 20.14
CA ARG A 306 8.85 20.20 20.63
C ARG A 306 9.13 19.16 19.55
N SER A 307 8.78 19.45 18.30
CA SER A 307 8.96 18.52 17.18
C SER A 307 10.35 18.57 16.54
N ALA A 308 11.15 19.63 16.76
CA ALA A 308 12.44 19.79 16.11
C ALA A 308 13.43 18.60 16.28
N PRO A 309 13.58 17.97 17.48
CA PRO A 309 14.44 16.79 17.62
C PRO A 309 13.90 15.59 16.81
N LEU A 310 12.59 15.39 16.78
CA LEU A 310 11.93 14.32 16.02
C LEU A 310 12.06 14.53 14.53
N GLN A 311 11.93 15.77 14.05
CA GLN A 311 12.12 16.14 12.64
C GLN A 311 13.56 15.89 12.18
N ARG A 312 14.55 16.18 13.01
CA ARG A 312 15.96 15.86 12.71
C ARG A 312 16.19 14.35 12.58
N SER A 313 15.67 13.58 13.53
CA SER A 313 15.72 12.12 13.48
C SER A 313 15.02 11.58 12.23
N LEU A 314 13.84 12.09 11.91
CA LEU A 314 13.09 11.72 10.71
C LEU A 314 13.87 12.08 9.44
N ALA A 315 14.49 13.25 9.36
CA ALA A 315 15.30 13.68 8.23
C ALA A 315 16.45 12.70 7.95
N VAL A 316 17.14 12.23 9.00
CA VAL A 316 18.21 11.23 8.86
C VAL A 316 17.64 9.89 8.38
N GLN A 317 16.55 9.42 8.98
CA GLN A 317 15.93 8.14 8.62
C GLN A 317 15.35 8.15 7.20
N THR A 318 14.86 9.30 6.73
CA THR A 318 14.29 9.47 5.39
C THR A 318 15.31 9.94 4.34
N ALA A 319 16.55 10.20 4.73
CA ALA A 319 17.59 10.68 3.81
C ALA A 319 17.81 9.72 2.62
N SER A 320 17.80 8.41 2.87
CA SER A 320 17.92 7.37 1.84
C SER A 320 16.70 7.28 0.92
N LYS A 321 15.55 7.83 1.33
CA LYS A 321 14.31 7.76 0.55
C LYS A 321 14.46 8.41 -0.83
N ALA A 322 15.11 9.58 -0.92
CA ALA A 322 15.30 10.27 -2.18
C ALA A 322 16.10 9.42 -3.20
N PHE A 323 17.10 8.68 -2.72
CA PHE A 323 17.90 7.76 -3.52
C PHE A 323 17.06 6.56 -3.99
N LEU A 324 16.31 5.92 -3.08
CA LEU A 324 15.48 4.77 -3.40
C LEU A 324 14.32 5.14 -4.32
N ASP A 325 13.67 6.28 -4.08
CA ASP A 325 12.58 6.79 -4.93
C ASP A 325 13.05 7.10 -6.35
N ALA A 326 14.27 7.60 -6.51
CA ALA A 326 14.85 7.84 -7.83
C ALA A 326 15.25 6.53 -8.54
N TRP A 327 15.85 5.58 -7.80
CA TRP A 327 16.26 4.30 -8.36
C TRP A 327 15.07 3.46 -8.78
N PHE A 328 14.06 3.35 -7.91
CA PHE A 328 12.86 2.54 -8.14
C PHE A 328 11.66 3.37 -8.61
N SER A 329 11.93 4.50 -9.27
CA SER A 329 10.88 5.28 -9.92
C SER A 329 10.14 4.40 -10.94
N PRO A 330 8.79 4.39 -10.92
CA PRO A 330 8.00 3.60 -11.85
C PRO A 330 8.34 3.90 -13.31
N ARG A 331 8.20 2.90 -14.17
CA ARG A 331 8.30 3.08 -15.63
C ARG A 331 7.21 4.02 -16.11
N LYS A 332 7.51 4.80 -17.16
CA LYS A 332 6.51 5.70 -17.76
C LYS A 332 5.36 4.93 -18.42
N ASP A 333 5.65 3.74 -18.94
CA ASP A 333 4.72 2.84 -19.58
C ASP A 333 4.04 1.85 -18.63
N LEU A 334 4.12 2.08 -17.31
CA LEU A 334 3.56 1.18 -16.28
C LEU A 334 2.07 0.89 -16.50
N TYR A 335 1.33 1.86 -17.01
CA TYR A 335 -0.09 1.75 -17.32
C TYR A 335 -0.40 1.77 -18.83
N ALA A 336 0.56 1.36 -19.67
CA ALA A 336 0.31 1.07 -21.08
C ALA A 336 -0.51 -0.23 -21.20
N VAL A 337 -1.78 -0.14 -20.82
CA VAL A 337 -2.69 -1.29 -20.71
C VAL A 337 -3.37 -1.53 -22.05
N PRO A 338 -3.33 -2.75 -22.62
CA PRO A 338 -4.08 -3.10 -23.83
C PRO A 338 -5.59 -2.95 -23.66
N ASP A 339 -6.29 -2.68 -24.77
CA ASP A 339 -7.73 -2.38 -24.79
C ASP A 339 -8.60 -3.50 -24.20
N ASP A 340 -8.21 -4.74 -24.43
CA ASP A 340 -8.92 -5.95 -24.00
C ASP A 340 -8.74 -6.28 -22.51
N VAL A 341 -7.87 -5.55 -21.80
CA VAL A 341 -7.57 -5.83 -20.39
C VAL A 341 -8.60 -5.20 -19.46
N ALA A 342 -9.17 -6.01 -18.57
CA ALA A 342 -10.02 -5.53 -17.49
C ALA A 342 -9.21 -4.69 -16.49
N VAL A 343 -9.58 -3.42 -16.34
CA VAL A 343 -8.98 -2.46 -15.39
C VAL A 343 -9.74 -2.47 -14.06
N CYS A 344 -11.07 -2.43 -14.13
CA CYS A 344 -11.92 -2.52 -12.96
C CYS A 344 -12.50 -3.93 -12.81
N ARG A 345 -11.97 -4.74 -11.89
CA ARG A 345 -12.44 -6.12 -11.64
C ARG A 345 -13.83 -6.16 -11.01
N CYS A 346 -14.21 -5.13 -10.24
CA CYS A 346 -15.52 -5.10 -9.55
C CYS A 346 -16.68 -4.89 -10.52
N GLU A 347 -16.49 -4.07 -11.55
CA GLU A 347 -17.51 -3.67 -12.53
C GLU A 347 -17.18 -4.21 -13.93
N ASN A 348 -16.11 -5.01 -14.08
CA ASN A 348 -15.66 -5.61 -15.32
C ASN A 348 -15.46 -4.58 -16.46
N VAL A 349 -14.84 -3.44 -16.15
CA VAL A 349 -14.56 -2.37 -17.12
C VAL A 349 -13.17 -2.54 -17.71
N SER A 350 -13.06 -2.56 -19.03
CA SER A 350 -11.81 -2.70 -19.77
C SER A 350 -11.09 -1.35 -19.97
N ALA A 351 -9.86 -1.40 -20.46
CA ALA A 351 -9.15 -0.21 -20.90
C ALA A 351 -9.81 0.46 -22.12
N ALA A 352 -10.42 -0.33 -23.02
CA ALA A 352 -11.18 0.18 -24.17
C ALA A 352 -12.36 1.05 -23.71
N ASP A 353 -13.17 0.59 -22.74
CA ASP A 353 -14.32 1.33 -22.21
C ASP A 353 -13.91 2.69 -21.63
N ILE A 354 -12.76 2.73 -20.93
CA ILE A 354 -12.21 3.98 -20.38
C ILE A 354 -11.79 4.93 -21.49
N ARG A 355 -11.08 4.44 -22.50
CA ARG A 355 -10.64 5.24 -23.65
C ARG A 355 -11.81 5.77 -24.48
N GLU A 356 -12.85 4.96 -24.66
CA GLU A 356 -14.08 5.37 -25.35
C GLU A 356 -14.75 6.53 -24.62
N ALA A 357 -14.96 6.42 -23.29
CA ALA A 357 -15.54 7.47 -22.49
C ALA A 357 -14.78 8.80 -22.60
N VAL A 358 -13.44 8.75 -22.63
CA VAL A 358 -12.60 9.95 -22.80
C VAL A 358 -12.73 10.53 -24.21
N ARG A 359 -12.78 9.69 -25.27
CA ARG A 359 -12.97 10.13 -26.66
C ARG A 359 -14.34 10.77 -26.86
N ASP A 360 -15.36 10.37 -26.08
CA ASP A 360 -16.68 11.00 -26.03
C ASP A 360 -16.66 12.40 -25.34
N GLY A 361 -15.49 12.89 -24.95
CA GLY A 361 -15.28 14.24 -24.41
C GLY A 361 -15.24 14.33 -22.89
N LEU A 362 -15.25 13.22 -22.14
CA LEU A 362 -15.18 13.24 -20.68
C LEU A 362 -13.72 13.46 -20.21
N THR A 363 -13.47 14.58 -19.54
CA THR A 363 -12.12 15.02 -19.15
C THR A 363 -11.88 15.07 -17.64
N ASP A 364 -12.89 14.81 -16.84
CA ASP A 364 -12.78 14.61 -15.39
C ASP A 364 -12.92 13.12 -15.05
N ILE A 365 -12.07 12.62 -14.15
CA ILE A 365 -12.06 11.19 -13.79
C ILE A 365 -13.37 10.71 -13.18
N ASN A 366 -14.15 11.60 -12.56
CA ASN A 366 -15.45 11.25 -11.97
C ASN A 366 -16.56 11.19 -13.03
N GLU A 367 -16.44 11.94 -14.12
CA GLU A 367 -17.31 11.79 -15.29
C GLU A 367 -17.05 10.44 -15.98
N VAL A 368 -15.77 10.08 -16.18
CA VAL A 368 -15.38 8.75 -16.69
C VAL A 368 -15.90 7.64 -15.77
N LYS A 369 -15.79 7.81 -14.44
CA LYS A 369 -16.36 6.89 -13.46
C LYS A 369 -17.89 6.76 -13.61
N LEU A 370 -18.61 7.86 -13.76
CA LEU A 370 -20.07 7.85 -13.93
C LEU A 370 -20.47 7.11 -15.22
N ARG A 371 -19.76 7.32 -16.30
CA ARG A 371 -20.06 6.73 -17.62
C ARG A 371 -19.77 5.23 -17.64
N THR A 372 -18.63 4.81 -17.08
CA THR A 372 -18.12 3.42 -17.15
C THR A 372 -18.45 2.58 -15.91
N ARG A 373 -18.83 3.19 -14.80
CA ARG A 373 -18.91 2.60 -13.46
C ARG A 373 -17.57 2.18 -12.86
N ALA A 374 -16.44 2.38 -13.54
CA ALA A 374 -15.11 2.07 -13.00
C ALA A 374 -14.86 2.80 -11.67
N GLY A 375 -14.52 2.06 -10.62
CA GLY A 375 -14.35 2.62 -9.27
C GLY A 375 -15.62 2.71 -8.42
N MET A 376 -16.79 2.25 -8.91
CA MET A 376 -18.04 2.21 -8.14
C MET A 376 -18.24 0.92 -7.32
N GLY A 377 -17.52 -0.15 -7.65
CA GLY A 377 -17.63 -1.41 -6.95
C GLY A 377 -17.11 -1.39 -5.51
N ASN A 378 -17.16 -2.52 -4.83
CA ASN A 378 -16.86 -2.68 -3.40
C ASN A 378 -15.48 -2.13 -2.96
N CYS A 379 -14.49 -2.09 -3.86
CA CYS A 379 -13.19 -1.52 -3.57
C CYS A 379 -13.17 0.01 -3.70
N GLN A 380 -14.21 0.64 -4.28
CA GLN A 380 -14.33 2.09 -4.48
C GLN A 380 -13.09 2.72 -5.12
N GLY A 381 -12.57 2.12 -6.18
CA GLY A 381 -11.43 2.62 -6.93
C GLY A 381 -10.06 2.33 -6.30
N ARG A 382 -9.98 1.66 -5.14
CA ARG A 382 -8.67 1.30 -4.54
C ARG A 382 -7.78 0.50 -5.48
N THR A 383 -8.38 -0.41 -6.25
CA THR A 383 -7.64 -1.23 -7.21
C THR A 383 -7.48 -0.54 -8.56
N CYS A 384 -8.58 -0.05 -9.15
CA CYS A 384 -8.54 0.48 -10.52
C CYS A 384 -8.11 1.96 -10.60
N GLY A 385 -8.25 2.74 -9.52
CA GLY A 385 -8.07 4.20 -9.56
C GLY A 385 -6.77 4.69 -10.21
N PRO A 386 -5.60 4.16 -9.84
CA PRO A 386 -4.34 4.57 -10.45
C PRO A 386 -4.27 4.30 -11.96
N ALA A 387 -4.69 3.10 -12.41
CA ALA A 387 -4.70 2.74 -13.83
C ALA A 387 -5.77 3.50 -14.61
N LEU A 388 -6.97 3.65 -14.03
CA LEU A 388 -8.06 4.43 -14.60
C LEU A 388 -7.62 5.88 -14.90
N ALA A 389 -6.98 6.54 -13.92
CA ALA A 389 -6.49 7.90 -14.08
C ALA A 389 -5.38 8.01 -15.14
N ALA A 390 -4.47 7.03 -15.18
CA ALA A 390 -3.37 7.03 -16.14
C ALA A 390 -3.86 6.82 -17.57
N ILE A 391 -4.75 5.82 -17.81
CA ILE A 391 -5.33 5.54 -19.14
C ILE A 391 -6.16 6.73 -19.62
N ALA A 392 -6.98 7.33 -18.74
CA ALA A 392 -7.78 8.48 -19.09
C ALA A 392 -6.91 9.69 -19.44
N ALA A 393 -5.86 9.96 -18.68
CA ALA A 393 -4.91 11.05 -18.94
C ALA A 393 -4.15 10.87 -20.25
N GLU A 394 -3.63 9.65 -20.51
CA GLU A 394 -2.97 9.30 -21.76
C GLU A 394 -3.90 9.55 -22.96
N THR A 395 -5.14 9.07 -22.89
CA THR A 395 -6.13 9.20 -23.96
C THR A 395 -6.53 10.65 -24.20
N ALA A 396 -6.64 11.45 -23.15
CA ALA A 396 -6.94 12.88 -23.23
C ALA A 396 -5.74 13.76 -23.63
N GLY A 397 -4.52 13.21 -23.70
CA GLY A 397 -3.29 13.99 -23.90
C GLY A 397 -3.01 14.97 -22.75
N ARG A 398 -3.40 14.65 -21.53
CA ARG A 398 -3.28 15.50 -20.33
C ARG A 398 -2.39 14.87 -19.28
N ALA A 399 -1.94 15.65 -18.30
CA ALA A 399 -1.27 15.07 -17.12
C ALA A 399 -2.28 14.38 -16.19
N ILE A 400 -1.87 13.32 -15.50
CA ILE A 400 -2.76 12.58 -14.57
C ILE A 400 -3.41 13.51 -13.53
N PRO A 401 -2.70 14.48 -12.91
CA PRO A 401 -3.33 15.41 -11.97
C PRO A 401 -4.47 16.23 -12.55
N ASP A 402 -4.40 16.54 -13.85
CA ASP A 402 -5.40 17.37 -14.54
C ASP A 402 -6.72 16.62 -14.79
N MET A 403 -6.72 15.28 -14.67
CA MET A 403 -7.94 14.47 -14.70
C MET A 403 -8.69 14.45 -13.37
N GLY A 404 -8.11 15.04 -12.32
CA GLY A 404 -8.69 15.04 -10.98
C GLY A 404 -8.43 13.74 -10.20
N ARG A 405 -9.12 13.59 -9.08
CA ARG A 405 -9.08 12.42 -8.20
C ARG A 405 -10.46 11.77 -8.13
N LEU A 406 -10.50 10.44 -8.03
CA LEU A 406 -11.75 9.74 -7.76
C LEU A 406 -12.34 10.19 -6.42
N HIS A 407 -13.57 10.65 -6.43
CA HIS A 407 -14.31 10.93 -5.21
C HIS A 407 -14.67 9.63 -4.50
N VAL A 408 -14.25 9.53 -3.25
CA VAL A 408 -14.61 8.44 -2.34
C VAL A 408 -15.82 8.85 -1.53
N ARG A 409 -16.79 7.95 -1.36
CA ARG A 409 -18.01 8.17 -0.61
C ARG A 409 -18.12 7.16 0.53
N SER A 410 -18.64 7.60 1.68
CA SER A 410 -19.04 6.67 2.73
C SER A 410 -20.29 5.86 2.30
N PRO A 411 -20.36 4.57 2.69
CA PRO A 411 -19.42 3.84 3.55
C PRO A 411 -18.14 3.46 2.82
N LEU A 412 -16.97 3.63 3.47
CA LEU A 412 -15.65 3.33 2.91
C LEU A 412 -15.41 1.84 2.69
N ARG A 413 -16.19 1.00 3.32
CA ARG A 413 -16.18 -0.46 3.25
C ARG A 413 -17.61 -0.95 3.12
N PRO A 414 -17.86 -2.10 2.50
CA PRO A 414 -19.17 -2.74 2.56
C PRO A 414 -19.60 -2.93 4.01
N VAL A 415 -20.84 -2.52 4.31
CA VAL A 415 -21.42 -2.62 5.64
C VAL A 415 -22.72 -3.43 5.54
N PRO A 416 -22.96 -4.42 6.43
CA PRO A 416 -24.21 -5.14 6.46
C PRO A 416 -25.40 -4.18 6.69
N LEU A 417 -26.51 -4.39 6.01
CA LEU A 417 -27.70 -3.56 6.18
C LEU A 417 -28.19 -3.56 7.63
N SER A 418 -28.04 -4.70 8.34
CA SER A 418 -28.34 -4.81 9.78
C SER A 418 -27.54 -3.86 10.66
N ALA A 419 -26.32 -3.49 10.25
CA ALA A 419 -25.52 -2.50 10.96
C ALA A 419 -26.07 -1.09 10.79
N LEU A 420 -26.59 -0.76 9.60
CA LEU A 420 -27.22 0.55 9.35
C LEU A 420 -28.50 0.74 10.16
N LEU A 421 -29.25 -0.33 10.41
CA LEU A 421 -30.47 -0.29 11.24
C LEU A 421 -30.17 -0.09 12.74
N ARG A 422 -28.93 -0.33 13.17
CA ARG A 422 -28.47 -0.17 14.55
C ARG A 422 -27.73 1.14 14.79
N LEU A 423 -27.74 2.05 13.80
CA LEU A 423 -27.13 3.38 14.00
C LEU A 423 -27.80 4.06 15.18
N PRO A 424 -27.03 4.61 16.13
CA PRO A 424 -27.60 5.44 17.19
C PRO A 424 -28.28 6.64 16.54
N GLU A 425 -29.51 6.94 17.01
CA GLU A 425 -30.24 8.11 16.55
C GLU A 425 -29.38 9.36 16.74
N THR A 426 -29.23 10.13 15.67
CA THR A 426 -28.61 11.46 15.73
C THR A 426 -29.52 12.37 16.56
N LYS A 427 -29.12 12.62 17.82
CA LYS A 427 -29.72 13.67 18.64
C LYS A 427 -29.19 15.02 18.23
#